data_94dffe1d4ef6648f0dc153bec560366a
#
_entry.id   94dffe1d4ef6648f0dc153bec560366a
#
_cell.length_a   1.000
_cell.length_b   1.000
_cell.length_c   1.000
_cell.angle_alpha   90.00
_cell.angle_beta   90.00
_cell.angle_gamma   90.00
#
_symmetry.space_group_name_H-M   'P 1'
#
loop_
_entity.id
_entity.type
_entity.pdbx_description
1 polymer ?
#
loop_
_entity_poly.entity_id
_entity_poly.type
_entity_poly.pdbx_seq_one_letter_code
_entity_poly.pdbx_strand_id
1 'polypeptide(L)'
;YLLLLGTLDQPDEDYGTKAAKVLATAQKYEMETSVDMVSEEGNRYPKVVWPALKYTDYCVVNEVEGTGVTGIQLYDKDGIKEENMRKGLEKLKELGVKKWAIIHSPACGYGLNCQTGEFVKVPSFKLPKGFIKGTTGAGDAFCSGVLYAAYQRESIEKALYYGLQALLETSR
;
A
#
# COMPACT_ATOMS: atom_id res chain seq x y z
N TYR A 1 -2.02 4.01 -9.96
CA TYR A 1 -2.59 2.68 -9.73
C TYR A 1 -1.97 1.65 -10.65
N LEU A 2 -1.50 0.54 -10.09
CA LEU A 2 -1.05 -0.63 -10.84
C LEU A 2 -2.24 -1.59 -11.06
N LEU A 3 -2.15 -2.44 -12.08
CA LEU A 3 -3.18 -3.40 -12.47
C LEU A 3 -4.50 -2.78 -12.98
N LEU A 4 -4.55 -1.46 -13.14
CA LEU A 4 -5.72 -0.72 -13.61
C LEU A 4 -5.54 -0.17 -15.03
N LEU A 5 -4.38 0.39 -15.31
CA LEU A 5 -4.11 1.08 -16.57
C LEU A 5 -3.37 0.16 -17.52
N GLY A 6 -4.08 -0.52 -18.41
CA GLY A 6 -3.54 -1.53 -19.31
C GLY A 6 -2.30 -1.09 -20.11
N THR A 7 -2.16 0.21 -20.42
CA THR A 7 -0.95 0.74 -21.07
C THR A 7 0.26 0.73 -20.13
N LEU A 8 0.09 1.06 -18.86
CA LEU A 8 1.18 1.10 -17.89
C LEU A 8 1.60 -0.32 -17.44
N ASP A 9 0.67 -1.26 -17.45
CA ASP A 9 0.92 -2.66 -17.10
C ASP A 9 1.72 -3.43 -18.18
N GLN A 10 1.87 -2.85 -19.39
CA GLN A 10 2.61 -3.48 -20.49
C GLN A 10 4.09 -3.65 -20.16
N PRO A 11 4.73 -4.71 -20.70
CA PRO A 11 6.17 -4.91 -20.57
C PRO A 11 6.99 -3.73 -21.09
N ASP A 12 8.14 -3.50 -20.47
CA ASP A 12 9.21 -2.62 -20.93
C ASP A 12 10.53 -3.39 -20.81
N GLU A 13 11.37 -3.34 -21.84
CA GLU A 13 12.60 -4.15 -21.94
C GLU A 13 13.62 -3.79 -20.84
N ASP A 14 13.73 -2.51 -20.48
CA ASP A 14 14.73 -2.04 -19.51
C ASP A 14 14.22 -2.08 -18.06
N TYR A 15 12.93 -1.80 -17.85
CA TYR A 15 12.36 -1.58 -16.53
C TYR A 15 11.40 -2.69 -16.09
N GLY A 16 11.09 -3.63 -16.97
CA GLY A 16 10.13 -4.71 -16.74
C GLY A 16 8.69 -4.32 -17.04
N THR A 17 8.24 -3.11 -16.71
CA THR A 17 6.94 -2.56 -17.10
C THR A 17 7.03 -1.07 -17.41
N LYS A 18 6.06 -0.55 -18.18
CA LYS A 18 5.96 0.89 -18.44
C LYS A 18 5.69 1.70 -17.17
N ALA A 19 4.93 1.14 -16.21
CA ALA A 19 4.75 1.75 -14.90
C ALA A 19 6.08 1.91 -14.16
N ALA A 20 6.90 0.86 -14.12
CA ALA A 20 8.24 0.91 -13.50
C ALA A 20 9.13 1.98 -14.17
N LYS A 21 9.08 2.10 -15.50
CA LYS A 21 9.79 3.16 -16.24
C LYS A 21 9.35 4.56 -15.86
N VAL A 22 8.04 4.79 -15.69
CA VAL A 22 7.51 6.08 -15.23
C VAL A 22 8.03 6.41 -13.82
N LEU A 23 7.93 5.47 -12.88
CA LEU A 23 8.44 5.66 -11.51
C LEU A 23 9.95 5.88 -11.49
N ALA A 24 10.72 5.08 -12.22
CA ALA A 24 12.18 5.27 -12.36
C ALA A 24 12.52 6.64 -12.92
N THR A 25 11.75 7.12 -13.91
CA THR A 25 11.94 8.45 -14.48
C THR A 25 11.66 9.54 -13.47
N ALA A 26 10.56 9.42 -12.71
CA ALA A 26 10.25 10.37 -11.64
C ALA A 26 11.39 10.46 -10.60
N GLN A 27 11.94 9.33 -10.17
CA GLN A 27 13.07 9.31 -9.24
C GLN A 27 14.35 9.94 -9.81
N LYS A 28 14.59 9.88 -11.12
CA LYS A 28 15.71 10.62 -11.75
C LYS A 28 15.59 12.14 -11.63
N TYR A 29 14.36 12.64 -11.46
CA TYR A 29 14.07 14.05 -11.21
C TYR A 29 13.84 14.33 -9.72
N GLU A 30 14.39 13.48 -8.84
CA GLU A 30 14.31 13.63 -7.38
C GLU A 30 12.89 13.67 -6.80
N MET A 31 11.92 13.14 -7.55
CA MET A 31 10.53 13.02 -7.09
C MET A 31 10.36 11.77 -6.22
N GLU A 32 9.65 11.91 -5.12
CA GLU A 32 9.20 10.76 -4.34
C GLU A 32 8.03 10.07 -5.05
N THR A 33 8.02 8.74 -5.00
CA THR A 33 7.05 7.93 -5.74
C THR A 33 6.17 7.11 -4.81
N SER A 34 4.90 7.01 -5.15
CA SER A 34 3.97 6.13 -4.44
C SER A 34 3.22 5.22 -5.40
N VAL A 35 2.89 4.03 -4.93
CA VAL A 35 2.02 3.10 -5.65
C VAL A 35 0.90 2.61 -4.75
N ASP A 36 -0.24 2.49 -5.35
CA ASP A 36 -1.40 1.76 -4.92
C ASP A 36 -1.81 0.85 -6.08
N MET A 37 -2.70 -0.11 -5.89
CA MET A 37 -3.09 -1.05 -6.92
C MET A 37 -4.55 -1.44 -6.80
N VAL A 38 -5.04 -2.17 -7.80
CA VAL A 38 -6.38 -2.72 -7.78
C VAL A 38 -6.29 -4.19 -7.38
N SER A 39 -7.18 -4.61 -6.51
CA SER A 39 -7.32 -6.02 -6.15
C SER A 39 -7.74 -6.83 -7.39
N GLU A 40 -7.02 -7.89 -7.69
CA GLU A 40 -7.38 -8.82 -8.77
C GLU A 40 -7.23 -10.28 -8.32
N GLU A 41 -8.02 -11.14 -8.91
CA GLU A 41 -7.99 -12.60 -8.68
C GLU A 41 -6.99 -13.30 -9.63
N GLY A 42 -5.98 -12.59 -10.11
CA GLY A 42 -5.03 -13.12 -11.08
C GLY A 42 -3.64 -13.39 -10.49
N ASN A 43 -2.76 -13.86 -11.36
CA ASN A 43 -1.34 -14.10 -11.06
C ASN A 43 -0.42 -13.03 -11.67
N ARG A 44 -0.95 -11.82 -11.96
CA ARG A 44 -0.19 -10.76 -12.62
C ARG A 44 0.73 -9.97 -11.67
N TYR A 45 0.53 -10.06 -10.35
CA TYR A 45 1.33 -9.31 -9.37
C TYR A 45 2.84 -9.41 -9.59
N PRO A 46 3.46 -10.61 -9.77
CA PRO A 46 4.90 -10.67 -10.01
C PRO A 46 5.33 -10.01 -11.30
N LYS A 47 4.51 -10.04 -12.34
CA LYS A 47 4.85 -9.50 -13.66
C LYS A 47 4.66 -7.99 -13.75
N VAL A 48 3.62 -7.46 -13.09
CA VAL A 48 3.24 -6.05 -13.20
C VAL A 48 3.72 -5.23 -12.02
N VAL A 49 3.54 -5.74 -10.80
CA VAL A 49 3.80 -4.97 -9.57
C VAL A 49 5.26 -5.01 -9.16
N TRP A 50 5.89 -6.19 -9.12
CA TRP A 50 7.27 -6.31 -8.63
C TRP A 50 8.28 -5.41 -9.36
N PRO A 51 8.26 -5.25 -10.69
CA PRO A 51 9.16 -4.31 -11.36
C PRO A 51 8.97 -2.87 -10.88
N ALA A 52 7.72 -2.45 -10.61
CA ALA A 52 7.39 -1.10 -10.16
C ALA A 52 7.86 -0.83 -8.72
N LEU A 53 7.78 -1.84 -7.83
CA LEU A 53 8.18 -1.69 -6.42
C LEU A 53 9.65 -1.29 -6.26
N LYS A 54 10.53 -1.66 -7.18
CA LYS A 54 11.95 -1.26 -7.19
C LYS A 54 12.15 0.26 -7.27
N TYR A 55 11.16 0.97 -7.75
CA TYR A 55 11.16 2.43 -7.94
C TYR A 55 10.07 3.11 -7.13
N THR A 56 9.70 2.50 -5.98
CA THR A 56 8.62 2.97 -5.12
C THR A 56 9.16 3.39 -3.77
N ASP A 57 8.85 4.61 -3.35
CA ASP A 57 9.15 5.08 -1.99
C ASP A 57 8.05 4.68 -0.99
N TYR A 58 6.79 4.82 -1.39
CA TYR A 58 5.62 4.53 -0.55
C TYR A 58 4.71 3.52 -1.25
N CYS A 59 4.52 2.37 -0.64
CA CYS A 59 3.57 1.35 -1.09
C CYS A 59 2.43 1.24 -0.07
N VAL A 60 1.21 1.56 -0.50
CA VAL A 60 0.02 1.52 0.35
C VAL A 60 -0.98 0.57 -0.29
N VAL A 61 -1.32 -0.50 0.40
CA VAL A 61 -2.19 -1.56 -0.12
C VAL A 61 -3.11 -2.09 0.97
N ASN A 62 -4.22 -2.71 0.57
CA ASN A 62 -5.07 -3.44 1.51
C ASN A 62 -4.55 -4.89 1.73
N GLU A 63 -5.18 -5.63 2.64
CA GLU A 63 -4.79 -7.00 2.98
C GLU A 63 -4.94 -7.99 1.80
N VAL A 64 -5.86 -7.73 0.88
CA VAL A 64 -6.08 -8.57 -0.31
C VAL A 64 -4.93 -8.37 -1.30
N GLU A 65 -4.64 -7.13 -1.63
CA GLU A 65 -3.53 -6.73 -2.50
C GLU A 65 -2.19 -7.14 -1.90
N GLY A 66 -2.00 -6.87 -0.61
CA GLY A 66 -0.81 -7.31 0.13
C GLY A 66 -0.59 -8.82 0.03
N THR A 67 -1.64 -9.63 0.16
CA THR A 67 -1.57 -11.08 -0.05
C THR A 67 -1.16 -11.41 -1.48
N GLY A 68 -1.77 -10.77 -2.48
CA GLY A 68 -1.47 -11.00 -3.89
C GLY A 68 -0.02 -10.65 -4.26
N VAL A 69 0.47 -9.51 -3.79
CA VAL A 69 1.85 -9.04 -4.08
C VAL A 69 2.91 -9.89 -3.40
N THR A 70 2.68 -10.22 -2.12
CA THR A 70 3.71 -10.90 -1.30
C THR A 70 3.67 -12.42 -1.39
N GLY A 71 2.53 -12.98 -1.78
CA GLY A 71 2.26 -14.42 -1.71
C GLY A 71 2.10 -14.93 -0.26
N ILE A 72 2.06 -14.04 0.72
CA ILE A 72 1.88 -14.36 2.14
C ILE A 72 0.41 -14.17 2.48
N GLN A 73 -0.24 -15.19 3.01
CA GLN A 73 -1.64 -15.11 3.40
C GLN A 73 -1.83 -14.20 4.61
N LEU A 74 -2.31 -12.96 4.38
CA LEU A 74 -2.49 -11.93 5.39
C LEU A 74 -3.87 -12.00 6.05
N TYR A 75 -4.81 -12.69 5.44
CA TYR A 75 -6.17 -12.88 5.95
C TYR A 75 -6.72 -14.24 5.50
N ASP A 76 -7.75 -14.71 6.17
CA ASP A 76 -8.56 -15.85 5.75
C ASP A 76 -10.04 -15.66 6.20
N LYS A 77 -10.84 -16.76 6.17
CA LYS A 77 -12.24 -16.76 6.60
C LYS A 77 -12.45 -16.33 8.06
N ASP A 78 -11.43 -16.48 8.89
CA ASP A 78 -11.47 -16.15 10.33
C ASP A 78 -10.97 -14.71 10.60
N GLY A 79 -10.48 -14.01 9.56
CA GLY A 79 -10.06 -12.61 9.61
C GLY A 79 -8.57 -12.39 9.30
N ILE A 80 -8.01 -11.32 9.87
CA ILE A 80 -6.63 -10.91 9.65
C ILE A 80 -5.65 -11.82 10.41
N LYS A 81 -4.60 -12.28 9.71
CA LYS A 81 -3.47 -13.04 10.28
C LYS A 81 -2.37 -12.09 10.72
N GLU A 82 -2.50 -11.58 11.92
CA GLU A 82 -1.62 -10.55 12.45
C GLU A 82 -0.14 -10.96 12.47
N GLU A 83 0.14 -12.22 12.75
CA GLU A 83 1.49 -12.80 12.74
C GLU A 83 2.17 -12.74 11.37
N ASN A 84 1.39 -12.65 10.30
CA ASN A 84 1.88 -12.57 8.93
C ASN A 84 2.03 -11.12 8.43
N MET A 85 1.41 -10.12 9.10
CA MET A 85 1.46 -8.74 8.64
C MET A 85 2.88 -8.20 8.58
N ARG A 86 3.67 -8.43 9.62
CA ARG A 86 5.07 -8.01 9.63
C ARG A 86 5.86 -8.67 8.50
N LYS A 87 5.68 -9.97 8.27
CA LYS A 87 6.34 -10.69 7.16
C LYS A 87 5.94 -10.14 5.80
N GLY A 88 4.65 -9.79 5.62
CA GLY A 88 4.16 -9.16 4.40
C GLY A 88 4.82 -7.81 4.13
N LEU A 89 4.94 -6.96 5.16
CA LEU A 89 5.62 -5.67 5.05
C LEU A 89 7.12 -5.83 4.77
N GLU A 90 7.80 -6.76 5.44
CA GLU A 90 9.19 -7.10 5.17
C GLU A 90 9.37 -7.60 3.72
N LYS A 91 8.41 -8.39 3.21
CA LYS A 91 8.41 -8.83 1.81
C LYS A 91 8.26 -7.68 0.82
N LEU A 92 7.39 -6.69 1.10
CA LEU A 92 7.29 -5.48 0.27
C LEU A 92 8.62 -4.72 0.24
N LYS A 93 9.31 -4.59 1.38
CA LYS A 93 10.66 -4.02 1.45
C LYS A 93 11.66 -4.82 0.60
N GLU A 94 11.67 -6.15 0.70
CA GLU A 94 12.54 -7.04 -0.11
C GLU A 94 12.29 -6.86 -1.62
N LEU A 95 11.03 -6.62 -2.01
CA LEU A 95 10.62 -6.38 -3.39
C LEU A 95 11.04 -5.00 -3.91
N GLY A 96 11.50 -4.10 -3.03
CA GLY A 96 12.14 -2.85 -3.43
C GLY A 96 11.52 -1.57 -2.88
N VAL A 97 10.49 -1.64 -2.03
CA VAL A 97 9.91 -0.45 -1.39
C VAL A 97 10.95 0.21 -0.49
N LYS A 98 11.17 1.53 -0.67
CA LYS A 98 12.34 2.23 -0.11
C LYS A 98 12.07 2.93 1.21
N LYS A 99 10.90 3.54 1.39
CA LYS A 99 10.57 4.35 2.56
C LYS A 99 9.53 3.68 3.44
N TRP A 100 8.28 3.59 2.98
CA TRP A 100 7.21 3.01 3.77
C TRP A 100 6.47 1.91 3.01
N ALA A 101 6.42 0.73 3.59
CA ALA A 101 5.50 -0.33 3.23
C ALA A 101 4.31 -0.28 4.20
N ILE A 102 3.09 -0.18 3.67
CA ILE A 102 1.86 -0.05 4.46
C ILE A 102 0.81 -1.04 3.95
N ILE A 103 0.23 -1.78 4.89
CA ILE A 103 -0.91 -2.67 4.64
C ILE A 103 -2.03 -2.23 5.58
N HIS A 104 -3.19 -1.92 5.03
CA HIS A 104 -4.37 -1.59 5.82
C HIS A 104 -5.44 -2.67 5.71
N SER A 105 -6.26 -2.74 6.73
CA SER A 105 -7.43 -3.61 6.82
C SER A 105 -8.56 -2.86 7.52
N PRO A 106 -9.80 -3.37 7.52
CA PRO A 106 -10.88 -2.75 8.27
C PRO A 106 -10.60 -2.59 9.78
N ALA A 107 -9.72 -3.44 10.34
CA ALA A 107 -9.43 -3.45 11.76
C ALA A 107 -8.21 -2.60 12.17
N CYS A 108 -7.20 -2.50 11.31
CA CYS A 108 -5.92 -1.87 11.65
C CYS A 108 -5.19 -1.35 10.40
N GLY A 109 -4.37 -0.32 10.57
CA GLY A 109 -3.26 0.00 9.68
C GLY A 109 -1.95 -0.59 10.23
N TYR A 110 -1.15 -1.18 9.36
CA TYR A 110 0.18 -1.73 9.66
C TYR A 110 1.21 -1.06 8.77
N GLY A 111 2.35 -0.67 9.34
CA GLY A 111 3.39 0.02 8.60
C GLY A 111 4.79 -0.46 8.98
N LEU A 112 5.67 -0.50 7.99
CA LEU A 112 7.10 -0.70 8.16
C LEU A 112 7.85 0.48 7.54
N ASN A 113 8.62 1.19 8.36
CA ASN A 113 9.62 2.10 7.83
C ASN A 113 10.79 1.26 7.32
N CYS A 114 10.92 1.18 5.99
CA CYS A 114 11.91 0.34 5.33
C CYS A 114 13.36 0.80 5.59
N GLN A 115 13.56 2.06 5.95
CA GLN A 115 14.88 2.64 6.23
C GLN A 115 15.35 2.33 7.65
N THR A 116 14.46 2.44 8.62
CA THR A 116 14.80 2.26 10.05
C THR A 116 14.50 0.86 10.58
N GLY A 117 13.58 0.12 9.91
CA GLY A 117 13.05 -1.15 10.38
C GLY A 117 11.94 -0.99 11.44
N GLU A 118 11.49 0.22 11.72
CA GLU A 118 10.40 0.49 12.64
C GLU A 118 9.09 -0.12 12.12
N PHE A 119 8.49 -0.97 12.91
CA PHE A 119 7.17 -1.56 12.65
C PHE A 119 6.14 -0.92 13.56
N VAL A 120 5.04 -0.46 12.98
CA VAL A 120 3.94 0.17 13.72
C VAL A 120 2.60 -0.48 13.37
N LYS A 121 1.69 -0.46 14.33
CA LYS A 121 0.31 -0.91 14.19
C LYS A 121 -0.60 0.13 14.83
N VAL A 122 -1.57 0.62 14.07
CA VAL A 122 -2.58 1.57 14.54
C VAL A 122 -3.96 0.94 14.36
N PRO A 123 -4.73 0.74 15.44
CA PRO A 123 -6.08 0.20 15.34
C PRO A 123 -7.04 1.20 14.69
N SER A 124 -7.99 0.68 13.92
CA SER A 124 -9.08 1.48 13.36
C SER A 124 -10.00 2.03 14.46
N PHE A 125 -10.70 3.10 14.14
CA PHE A 125 -11.66 3.72 15.06
C PHE A 125 -12.83 2.77 15.35
N LYS A 126 -13.26 2.72 16.59
CA LYS A 126 -14.49 2.02 16.99
C LYS A 126 -15.70 2.88 16.62
N LEU A 127 -16.47 2.43 15.66
CA LEU A 127 -17.59 3.19 15.11
C LEU A 127 -18.93 2.61 15.60
N PRO A 128 -19.96 3.45 15.80
CA PRO A 128 -21.31 2.99 16.07
C PRO A 128 -21.84 2.14 14.89
N LYS A 129 -22.72 1.18 15.21
CA LYS A 129 -23.39 0.39 14.18
C LYS A 129 -24.15 1.29 13.19
N GLY A 130 -23.93 1.07 11.90
CA GLY A 130 -24.57 1.84 10.83
C GLY A 130 -23.92 3.19 10.52
N PHE A 131 -22.76 3.49 11.11
CA PHE A 131 -21.99 4.69 10.78
C PHE A 131 -21.44 4.63 9.35
N ILE A 132 -20.88 3.48 8.96
CA ILE A 132 -20.35 3.25 7.62
C ILE A 132 -21.52 3.11 6.64
N LYS A 133 -21.61 3.99 5.64
CA LYS A 133 -22.61 4.00 4.57
C LYS A 133 -22.10 3.41 3.27
N GLY A 134 -20.80 3.45 3.05
CA GLY A 134 -20.12 2.89 1.88
C GLY A 134 -18.62 2.79 2.09
N THR A 135 -17.98 1.97 1.29
CA THR A 135 -16.52 1.76 1.34
C THR A 135 -15.81 2.11 0.04
N THR A 136 -16.56 2.57 -0.97
CA THR A 136 -15.98 3.01 -2.25
C THR A 136 -15.10 4.22 -2.03
N GLY A 137 -13.85 4.15 -2.48
CA GLY A 137 -12.85 5.20 -2.28
C GLY A 137 -12.21 5.25 -0.89
N ALA A 138 -12.57 4.31 0.02
CA ALA A 138 -11.98 4.27 1.35
C ALA A 138 -10.47 3.99 1.31
N GLY A 139 -10.00 3.11 0.41
CA GLY A 139 -8.58 2.86 0.14
C GLY A 139 -7.87 4.11 -0.37
N ASP A 140 -8.48 4.81 -1.35
CA ASP A 140 -7.94 6.08 -1.89
C ASP A 140 -7.80 7.15 -0.80
N ALA A 141 -8.80 7.27 0.06
CA ALA A 141 -8.77 8.21 1.18
C ALA A 141 -7.67 7.84 2.18
N PHE A 142 -7.54 6.56 2.52
CA PHE A 142 -6.47 6.08 3.39
C PHE A 142 -5.09 6.41 2.80
N CYS A 143 -4.86 6.07 1.53
CA CYS A 143 -3.63 6.38 0.82
C CYS A 143 -3.34 7.88 0.82
N SER A 144 -4.35 8.72 0.57
CA SER A 144 -4.22 10.18 0.59
C SER A 144 -3.77 10.72 1.95
N GLY A 145 -4.34 10.20 3.05
CA GLY A 145 -3.93 10.57 4.41
C GLY A 145 -2.48 10.16 4.72
N VAL A 146 -2.07 8.97 4.28
CA VAL A 146 -0.69 8.50 4.40
C VAL A 146 0.28 9.42 3.63
N LEU A 147 -0.04 9.74 2.38
CA LEU A 147 0.83 10.58 1.53
C LEU A 147 0.88 12.03 2.03
N TYR A 148 -0.21 12.54 2.60
CA TYR A 148 -0.20 13.83 3.26
C TYR A 148 0.79 13.86 4.44
N ALA A 149 0.79 12.84 5.29
CA ALA A 149 1.77 12.72 6.38
C ALA A 149 3.21 12.62 5.86
N ALA A 150 3.44 11.85 4.80
CA ALA A 150 4.75 11.74 4.16
C ALA A 150 5.23 13.10 3.63
N TYR A 151 4.35 13.87 2.98
CA TYR A 151 4.63 15.23 2.51
C TYR A 151 4.98 16.18 3.66
N GLN A 152 4.28 16.07 4.80
CA GLN A 152 4.55 16.85 6.02
C GLN A 152 5.78 16.36 6.80
N ARG A 153 6.47 15.32 6.33
CA ARG A 153 7.63 14.72 7.03
C ARG A 153 7.31 14.19 8.43
N GLU A 154 6.08 13.74 8.61
CA GLU A 154 5.62 13.12 9.85
C GLU A 154 6.11 11.67 10.00
N SER A 155 5.90 11.07 11.17
CA SER A 155 6.22 9.66 11.41
C SER A 155 5.27 8.72 10.69
N ILE A 156 5.70 7.48 10.44
CA ILE A 156 4.85 6.44 9.85
C ILE A 156 3.64 6.13 10.73
N GLU A 157 3.75 6.25 12.06
CA GLU A 157 2.62 6.08 12.98
C GLU A 157 1.54 7.14 12.74
N LYS A 158 1.93 8.41 12.61
CA LYS A 158 1.00 9.50 12.25
C LYS A 158 0.42 9.32 10.86
N ALA A 159 1.20 8.78 9.92
CA ALA A 159 0.71 8.48 8.58
C ALA A 159 -0.43 7.46 8.61
N LEU A 160 -0.30 6.39 9.38
CA LEU A 160 -1.39 5.42 9.57
C LEU A 160 -2.62 6.07 10.22
N TYR A 161 -2.41 6.92 11.23
CA TYR A 161 -3.50 7.63 11.90
C TYR A 161 -4.27 8.55 10.93
N TYR A 162 -3.55 9.35 10.11
CA TYR A 162 -4.18 10.22 9.10
C TYR A 162 -4.89 9.42 8.01
N GLY A 163 -4.30 8.29 7.59
CA GLY A 163 -4.96 7.37 6.66
C GLY A 163 -6.28 6.85 7.20
N LEU A 164 -6.30 6.36 8.44
CA LEU A 164 -7.52 5.87 9.10
C LEU A 164 -8.55 6.97 9.31
N GLN A 165 -8.12 8.21 9.60
CA GLN A 165 -9.02 9.36 9.73
C GLN A 165 -9.65 9.73 8.39
N ALA A 166 -8.88 9.81 7.32
CA ALA A 166 -9.37 10.13 5.98
C ALA A 166 -10.36 9.06 5.48
N LEU A 167 -10.05 7.78 5.72
CA LEU A 167 -10.94 6.65 5.45
C LEU A 167 -12.29 6.80 6.18
N LEU A 168 -12.25 7.19 7.46
CA LEU A 168 -13.44 7.40 8.27
C LEU A 168 -14.34 8.49 7.69
N GLU A 169 -13.76 9.63 7.29
CA GLU A 169 -14.51 10.76 6.73
C GLU A 169 -15.19 10.39 5.39
N THR A 170 -14.55 9.55 4.59
CA THR A 170 -15.09 9.10 3.29
C THR A 170 -16.18 8.04 3.42
N SER A 171 -16.22 7.33 4.55
CA SER A 171 -17.15 6.20 4.78
C SER A 171 -18.47 6.60 5.46
N ARG A 172 -18.70 7.88 5.72
CA ARG A 172 -19.93 8.41 6.38
C ARG A 172 -21.19 8.32 5.53
#